data_71be40962f6fe34456803f15b1dd589e
#
_entry.id   71be40962f6fe34456803f15b1dd589e
#
_cell.length_a   1.000
_cell.length_b   1.000
_cell.length_c   1.000
_cell.angle_alpha   90.00
_cell.angle_beta   90.00
_cell.angle_gamma   90.00
#
_symmetry.space_group_name_H-M   'P 1'
#
loop_
_entity.id
_entity.type
_entity.pdbx_description
1 polymer ?
#
loop_
_entity_poly.entity_id
_entity_poly.type
_entity_poly.pdbx_seq_one_letter_code
_entity_poly.pdbx_strand_id
1 'polypeptide(L)'
;MSVVDQIRDDARTAMKDGDRKRSSALRMIQNVLQLDEKEGKGDAVAALQRERKTRIEAADAYAEAGRTEQAADERFEAELIDGYLPEQLSDEELAAMVAEAITSTGATEPKQMGQVMGALKEKVAGRADGKRVSTAVREQLGS
;
A
#
# COMPACT_ATOMS: atom_id res chain seq x y z
N MET A 1 11.69 -17.51 3.33
CA MET A 1 11.63 -17.02 1.94
C MET A 1 11.27 -15.55 1.94
N SER A 2 12.04 -14.72 1.25
CA SER A 2 11.75 -13.30 1.15
C SER A 2 10.55 -13.03 0.25
N VAL A 3 9.96 -11.83 0.35
CA VAL A 3 8.85 -11.42 -0.52
C VAL A 3 9.30 -11.43 -1.98
N VAL A 4 10.52 -10.98 -2.26
CA VAL A 4 11.06 -11.00 -3.64
C VAL A 4 11.13 -12.42 -4.17
N ASP A 5 11.60 -13.36 -3.37
CA ASP A 5 11.67 -14.78 -3.75
C ASP A 5 10.29 -15.36 -4.01
N GLN A 6 9.33 -15.01 -3.16
CA GLN A 6 7.95 -15.47 -3.28
C GLN A 6 7.32 -14.95 -4.58
N ILE A 7 7.51 -13.68 -4.88
CA ILE A 7 6.99 -13.08 -6.12
C ILE A 7 7.63 -13.74 -7.35
N ARG A 8 8.94 -13.99 -7.30
CA ARG A 8 9.64 -14.67 -8.38
C ARG A 8 9.07 -16.06 -8.65
N ASP A 9 8.84 -16.82 -7.58
CA ASP A 9 8.30 -18.17 -7.69
C ASP A 9 6.86 -18.15 -8.21
N ASP A 10 6.06 -17.19 -7.73
CA ASP A 10 4.68 -17.02 -8.21
C ASP A 10 4.62 -16.62 -9.68
N ALA A 11 5.58 -15.80 -10.14
CA ALA A 11 5.68 -15.42 -11.55
C ALA A 11 6.00 -16.64 -12.41
N ARG A 12 6.87 -17.52 -11.94
CA ARG A 12 7.21 -18.77 -12.66
C ARG A 12 6.00 -19.69 -12.73
N THR A 13 5.26 -19.82 -11.64
CA THR A 13 4.05 -20.63 -11.59
C THR A 13 3.00 -20.10 -12.56
N ALA A 14 2.79 -18.79 -12.58
CA ALA A 14 1.87 -18.15 -13.51
C ALA A 14 2.27 -18.42 -14.97
N MET A 15 3.57 -18.37 -15.26
CA MET A 15 4.07 -18.66 -16.60
C MET A 15 3.79 -20.10 -17.00
N LYS A 16 4.03 -21.06 -16.10
CA LYS A 16 3.76 -22.48 -16.34
C LYS A 16 2.29 -22.74 -16.59
N ASP A 17 1.42 -22.01 -15.88
CA ASP A 17 -0.02 -22.13 -16.00
C ASP A 17 -0.58 -21.43 -17.25
N GLY A 18 0.26 -20.73 -18.00
CA GLY A 18 -0.16 -20.00 -19.19
C GLY A 18 -0.82 -18.65 -18.86
N ASP A 19 -0.77 -18.22 -17.63
CA ASP A 19 -1.33 -16.93 -17.19
C ASP A 19 -0.33 -15.81 -17.44
N ARG A 20 -0.27 -15.33 -18.67
CA ARG A 20 0.70 -14.32 -19.10
C ARG A 20 0.51 -12.97 -18.42
N LYS A 21 -0.73 -12.57 -18.22
CA LYS A 21 -1.05 -11.30 -17.57
C LYS A 21 -0.50 -11.26 -16.15
N ARG A 22 -0.77 -12.31 -15.39
CA ARG A 22 -0.29 -12.45 -14.02
C ARG A 22 1.24 -12.54 -13.97
N SER A 23 1.83 -13.34 -14.83
CA SER A 23 3.29 -13.51 -14.91
C SER A 23 3.99 -12.18 -15.23
N SER A 24 3.50 -11.44 -16.21
CA SER A 24 4.08 -10.15 -16.59
C SER A 24 3.98 -9.12 -15.47
N ALA A 25 2.82 -9.06 -14.81
CA ALA A 25 2.59 -8.13 -13.70
C ALA A 25 3.51 -8.47 -12.52
N LEU A 26 3.65 -9.75 -12.16
CA LEU A 26 4.52 -10.18 -11.07
C LEU A 26 6.00 -9.89 -11.37
N ARG A 27 6.43 -10.05 -12.60
CA ARG A 27 7.80 -9.71 -13.00
C ARG A 27 8.07 -8.22 -12.88
N MET A 28 7.11 -7.40 -13.23
CA MET A 28 7.22 -5.95 -13.10
C MET A 28 7.38 -5.56 -11.63
N ILE A 29 6.58 -6.15 -10.76
CA ILE A 29 6.67 -5.94 -9.30
C ILE A 29 8.04 -6.41 -8.78
N GLN A 30 8.49 -7.57 -9.22
CA GLN A 30 9.82 -8.10 -8.87
C GLN A 30 10.93 -7.10 -9.23
N ASN A 31 10.87 -6.53 -10.44
CA ASN A 31 11.86 -5.55 -10.89
C ASN A 31 11.87 -4.29 -10.00
N VAL A 32 10.70 -3.82 -9.61
CA VAL A 32 10.58 -2.66 -8.69
C VAL A 32 11.28 -2.96 -7.36
N LEU A 33 11.04 -4.15 -6.80
CA LEU A 33 11.65 -4.54 -5.52
C LEU A 33 13.17 -4.72 -5.63
N GLN A 34 13.64 -5.28 -6.74
CA GLN A 34 15.07 -5.44 -6.98
C GLN A 34 15.77 -4.10 -7.11
N LEU A 35 15.13 -3.14 -7.78
CA LEU A 35 15.67 -1.79 -7.91
C LEU A 35 15.75 -1.10 -6.55
N ASP A 36 14.72 -1.23 -5.74
CA ASP A 36 14.67 -0.68 -4.37
C ASP A 36 15.81 -1.24 -3.53
N GLU A 37 16.06 -2.54 -3.63
CA GLU A 37 17.16 -3.20 -2.92
C GLU A 37 18.52 -2.67 -3.39
N LYS A 38 18.72 -2.49 -4.69
CA LYS A 38 19.96 -1.93 -5.26
C LYS A 38 20.22 -0.51 -4.78
N GLU A 39 19.18 0.28 -4.59
CA GLU A 39 19.29 1.66 -4.10
C GLU A 39 19.56 1.71 -2.58
N GLY A 40 19.68 0.56 -1.93
CA GLY A 40 20.02 0.46 -0.52
C GLY A 40 18.87 0.73 0.45
N LYS A 41 17.65 0.79 -0.06
CA LYS A 41 16.45 1.02 0.77
C LYS A 41 16.02 -0.24 1.51
N GLY A 42 16.06 -1.40 0.82
CA GLY A 42 15.88 -2.72 1.43
C GLY A 42 14.58 -2.99 2.19
N ASP A 43 13.54 -2.17 2.00
CA ASP A 43 12.25 -2.34 2.66
C ASP A 43 11.19 -2.71 1.62
N ALA A 44 10.99 -4.02 1.44
CA ALA A 44 10.07 -4.54 0.45
C ALA A 44 8.62 -4.11 0.71
N VAL A 45 8.19 -4.05 1.96
CA VAL A 45 6.82 -3.63 2.30
C VAL A 45 6.59 -2.17 1.90
N ALA A 46 7.53 -1.29 2.23
CA ALA A 46 7.43 0.13 1.86
C ALA A 46 7.44 0.30 0.33
N ALA A 47 8.29 -0.45 -0.38
CA ALA A 47 8.35 -0.40 -1.84
C ALA A 47 7.03 -0.88 -2.46
N LEU A 48 6.46 -1.95 -1.94
CA LEU A 48 5.17 -2.46 -2.40
C LEU A 48 4.04 -1.45 -2.16
N GLN A 49 4.04 -0.78 -1.01
CA GLN A 49 3.05 0.24 -0.71
C GLN A 49 3.12 1.42 -1.68
N ARG A 50 4.33 1.89 -1.99
CA ARG A 50 4.53 2.97 -2.95
C ARG A 50 4.05 2.55 -4.34
N GLU A 51 4.38 1.34 -4.76
CA GLU A 51 3.98 0.83 -6.07
C GLU A 51 2.45 0.67 -6.14
N ARG A 52 1.83 0.15 -5.08
CA ARG A 52 0.37 0.02 -5.01
C ARG A 52 -0.31 1.37 -5.17
N LYS A 53 0.17 2.38 -4.46
CA LYS A 53 -0.36 3.74 -4.54
C LYS A 53 -0.25 4.29 -5.97
N THR A 54 0.90 4.10 -6.61
CA THR A 54 1.12 4.53 -8.00
C THR A 54 0.11 3.86 -8.94
N ARG A 55 -0.13 2.55 -8.77
CA ARG A 55 -1.09 1.82 -9.61
C ARG A 55 -2.52 2.30 -9.40
N ILE A 56 -2.92 2.57 -8.18
CA ILE A 56 -4.26 3.08 -7.87
C ILE A 56 -4.46 4.48 -8.47
N GLU A 57 -3.47 5.37 -8.31
CA GLU A 57 -3.52 6.71 -8.88
C GLU A 57 -3.60 6.66 -10.42
N ALA A 58 -2.84 5.77 -11.05
CA ALA A 58 -2.90 5.55 -12.50
C ALA A 58 -4.27 5.02 -12.93
N ALA A 59 -4.83 4.06 -12.17
CA ALA A 59 -6.16 3.52 -12.46
C ALA A 59 -7.22 4.61 -12.40
N ASP A 60 -7.17 5.47 -11.39
CA ASP A 60 -8.13 6.56 -11.24
C ASP A 60 -8.02 7.57 -12.39
N ALA A 61 -6.79 7.90 -12.79
CA ALA A 61 -6.54 8.80 -13.92
C ALA A 61 -7.07 8.22 -15.23
N TYR A 62 -6.84 6.93 -15.49
CA TYR A 62 -7.37 6.26 -16.67
C TYR A 62 -8.90 6.22 -16.66
N ALA A 63 -9.49 5.92 -15.50
CA ALA A 63 -10.96 5.87 -15.37
C ALA A 63 -11.58 7.24 -15.67
N GLU A 64 -10.99 8.31 -15.16
CA GLU A 64 -11.46 9.67 -15.44
C GLU A 64 -11.35 10.04 -16.93
N ALA A 65 -10.34 9.49 -17.62
CA ALA A 65 -10.15 9.70 -19.05
C ALA A 65 -11.00 8.77 -19.90
N GLY A 66 -11.84 7.92 -19.31
CA GLY A 66 -12.68 6.96 -20.02
C GLY A 66 -11.92 5.74 -20.53
N ARG A 67 -10.69 5.53 -20.09
CA ARG A 67 -9.86 4.40 -20.50
C ARG A 67 -10.04 3.23 -19.54
N THR A 68 -11.18 2.55 -19.66
CA THR A 68 -11.59 1.52 -18.70
C THR A 68 -10.71 0.28 -18.69
N GLU A 69 -10.14 -0.14 -19.83
CA GLU A 69 -9.25 -1.30 -19.89
C GLU A 69 -7.93 -1.03 -19.18
N GLN A 70 -7.33 0.12 -19.43
CA GLN A 70 -6.09 0.51 -18.78
C GLN A 70 -6.30 0.67 -17.26
N ALA A 71 -7.44 1.25 -16.87
CA ALA A 71 -7.79 1.36 -15.45
C ALA A 71 -7.90 -0.02 -14.79
N ALA A 72 -8.54 -0.97 -15.47
CA ALA A 72 -8.68 -2.33 -14.95
C ALA A 72 -7.33 -3.04 -14.83
N ASP A 73 -6.41 -2.82 -15.78
CA ASP A 73 -5.08 -3.39 -15.73
C ASP A 73 -4.28 -2.87 -14.54
N GLU A 74 -4.37 -1.57 -14.26
CA GLU A 74 -3.69 -0.98 -13.11
C GLU A 74 -4.26 -1.50 -11.79
N ARG A 75 -5.58 -1.65 -11.70
CA ARG A 75 -6.24 -2.23 -10.52
C ARG A 75 -5.84 -3.69 -10.30
N PHE A 76 -5.71 -4.44 -11.39
CA PHE A 76 -5.25 -5.83 -11.32
C PHE A 76 -3.85 -5.90 -10.69
N GLU A 77 -2.93 -5.03 -11.10
CA GLU A 77 -1.59 -4.97 -10.52
C GLU A 77 -1.61 -4.58 -9.04
N ALA A 78 -2.47 -3.63 -8.67
CA ALA A 78 -2.63 -3.24 -7.27
C ALA A 78 -3.16 -4.40 -6.42
N GLU A 79 -4.11 -5.17 -6.94
CA GLU A 79 -4.64 -6.36 -6.25
C GLU A 79 -3.59 -7.45 -6.05
N LEU A 80 -2.71 -7.65 -7.04
CA LEU A 80 -1.60 -8.59 -6.89
C LEU A 80 -0.67 -8.15 -5.76
N ILE A 81 -0.37 -6.86 -5.68
CA ILE A 81 0.47 -6.31 -4.61
C ILE A 81 -0.17 -6.55 -3.24
N ASP A 82 -1.49 -6.39 -3.13
CA ASP A 82 -2.22 -6.63 -1.88
C ASP A 82 -1.98 -8.04 -1.33
N GLY A 83 -1.80 -9.02 -2.21
CA GLY A 83 -1.50 -10.39 -1.80
C GLY A 83 -0.16 -10.56 -1.09
N TYR A 84 0.74 -9.59 -1.22
CA TYR A 84 2.07 -9.61 -0.60
C TYR A 84 2.23 -8.62 0.55
N LEU A 85 1.22 -7.79 0.79
CA LEU A 85 1.19 -6.84 1.90
C LEU A 85 0.40 -7.42 3.07
N PRO A 86 0.64 -6.92 4.31
CA PRO A 86 -0.30 -7.17 5.39
C PRO A 86 -1.70 -6.71 4.99
N GLU A 87 -2.73 -7.28 5.61
CA GLU A 87 -4.11 -6.90 5.32
C GLU A 87 -4.29 -5.39 5.44
N GLN A 88 -4.78 -4.76 4.37
CA GLN A 88 -4.95 -3.31 4.32
C GLN A 88 -6.16 -2.90 5.16
N LEU A 89 -6.03 -1.76 5.84
CA LEU A 89 -7.11 -1.22 6.68
C LEU A 89 -8.16 -0.53 5.82
N SER A 90 -9.44 -0.81 6.12
CA SER A 90 -10.55 -0.04 5.58
C SER A 90 -10.57 1.35 6.21
N ASP A 91 -11.31 2.28 5.63
CA ASP A 91 -11.44 3.62 6.19
C ASP A 91 -12.08 3.60 7.58
N GLU A 92 -13.07 2.71 7.80
CA GLU A 92 -13.70 2.54 9.10
C GLU A 92 -12.74 1.97 10.14
N GLU A 93 -11.95 0.96 9.77
CA GLU A 93 -10.94 0.37 10.67
C GLU A 93 -9.88 1.40 11.04
N LEU A 94 -9.40 2.16 10.05
CA LEU A 94 -8.41 3.20 10.27
C LEU A 94 -8.96 4.29 11.19
N ALA A 95 -10.20 4.74 10.96
CA ALA A 95 -10.85 5.75 11.80
C ALA A 95 -10.98 5.28 13.24
N ALA A 96 -11.33 4.01 13.47
CA ALA A 96 -11.42 3.43 14.81
C ALA A 96 -10.07 3.40 15.52
N MET A 97 -9.01 3.02 14.80
CA MET A 97 -7.64 3.00 15.34
C MET A 97 -7.14 4.39 15.69
N VAL A 98 -7.48 5.39 14.87
CA VAL A 98 -7.14 6.78 15.12
C VAL A 98 -7.85 7.28 16.38
N ALA A 99 -9.14 7.00 16.52
CA ALA A 99 -9.93 7.38 17.69
C ALA A 99 -9.33 6.79 18.97
N GLU A 100 -8.93 5.52 18.94
CA GLU A 100 -8.29 4.87 20.06
C GLU A 100 -6.94 5.51 20.41
N ALA A 101 -6.13 5.83 19.41
CA ALA A 101 -4.85 6.49 19.62
C ALA A 101 -5.02 7.90 20.19
N ILE A 102 -6.02 8.64 19.75
CA ILE A 102 -6.33 9.97 20.30
C ILE A 102 -6.71 9.83 21.77
N THR A 103 -7.55 8.88 22.11
CA THR A 103 -7.96 8.62 23.50
C THR A 103 -6.75 8.24 24.36
N SER A 104 -5.91 7.33 23.88
CA SER A 104 -4.76 6.84 24.66
C SER A 104 -3.67 7.89 24.86
N THR A 105 -3.47 8.78 23.89
CA THR A 105 -2.48 9.86 24.00
C THR A 105 -3.02 11.10 24.69
N GLY A 106 -4.34 11.23 24.83
CA GLY A 106 -4.97 12.41 25.40
C GLY A 106 -4.92 13.64 24.49
N ALA A 107 -4.63 13.47 23.21
CA ALA A 107 -4.52 14.56 22.25
C ALA A 107 -5.88 15.25 22.04
N THR A 108 -5.87 16.59 22.00
CA THR A 108 -7.10 17.40 21.84
C THR A 108 -6.95 18.46 20.75
N GLU A 109 -5.74 18.67 20.25
CA GLU A 109 -5.42 19.76 19.34
C GLU A 109 -4.62 19.26 18.13
N PRO A 110 -4.74 19.93 16.95
CA PRO A 110 -3.99 19.54 15.76
C PRO A 110 -2.47 19.50 15.93
N LYS A 111 -1.92 20.38 16.79
CA LYS A 111 -0.47 20.40 17.04
C LYS A 111 0.03 19.13 17.74
N GLN A 112 -0.86 18.32 18.28
CA GLN A 112 -0.53 17.04 18.93
C GLN A 112 -0.55 15.88 17.96
N MET A 113 -0.72 16.15 16.68
CA MET A 113 -0.76 15.13 15.61
C MET A 113 0.43 14.17 15.67
N GLY A 114 1.64 14.70 15.96
CA GLY A 114 2.85 13.88 16.04
C GLY A 114 2.76 12.79 17.09
N GLN A 115 2.12 13.06 18.23
CA GLN A 115 1.92 12.09 19.31
C GLN A 115 0.99 10.97 18.85
N VAL A 116 -0.10 11.33 18.17
CA VAL A 116 -1.07 10.37 17.66
C VAL A 116 -0.44 9.50 16.58
N MET A 117 0.29 10.12 15.65
CA MET A 117 1.01 9.39 14.58
C MET A 117 2.03 8.42 15.17
N GLY A 118 2.74 8.81 16.21
CA GLY A 118 3.71 7.94 16.90
C GLY A 118 3.03 6.72 17.52
N ALA A 119 1.86 6.90 18.12
CA ALA A 119 1.10 5.80 18.73
C ALA A 119 0.55 4.83 17.67
N LEU A 120 0.29 5.31 16.47
CA LEU A 120 -0.25 4.51 15.37
C LEU A 120 0.82 3.79 14.54
N LYS A 121 2.03 4.29 14.52
CA LYS A 121 3.08 3.88 13.59
C LYS A 121 3.22 2.38 13.41
N GLU A 122 3.38 1.64 14.50
CA GLU A 122 3.56 0.18 14.43
C GLU A 122 2.28 -0.56 14.04
N LYS A 123 1.14 -0.05 14.48
CA LYS A 123 -0.16 -0.69 14.24
C LYS A 123 -0.60 -0.60 12.79
N VAL A 124 -0.24 0.48 12.10
CA VAL A 124 -0.64 0.72 10.71
C VAL A 124 0.46 0.42 9.69
N ALA A 125 1.67 0.07 10.16
CA ALA A 125 2.81 -0.18 9.28
C ALA A 125 2.49 -1.25 8.23
N GLY A 126 2.62 -0.88 6.96
CA GLY A 126 2.31 -1.78 5.84
C GLY A 126 0.83 -2.00 5.57
N ARG A 127 -0.07 -1.45 6.40
CA ARG A 127 -1.52 -1.68 6.30
C ARG A 127 -2.30 -0.46 5.81
N ALA A 128 -1.71 0.73 5.90
CA ALA A 128 -2.25 1.97 5.35
C ALA A 128 -1.08 2.88 5.02
N ASP A 129 -1.19 3.66 3.94
CA ASP A 129 -0.12 4.60 3.60
C ASP A 129 -0.15 5.81 4.54
N GLY A 130 1.01 6.46 4.69
CA GLY A 130 1.18 7.56 5.64
C GLY A 130 0.24 8.74 5.40
N LYS A 131 -0.11 9.00 4.14
CA LYS A 131 -1.03 10.09 3.78
C LYS A 131 -2.45 9.79 4.28
N ARG A 132 -2.93 8.56 4.09
CA ARG A 132 -4.24 8.14 4.62
C ARG A 132 -4.29 8.28 6.13
N VAL A 133 -3.23 7.83 6.81
CA VAL A 133 -3.16 7.90 8.27
C VAL A 133 -3.17 9.35 8.73
N SER A 134 -2.34 10.20 8.14
CA SER A 134 -2.28 11.62 8.54
C SER A 134 -3.59 12.35 8.25
N THR A 135 -4.25 12.05 7.14
CA THR A 135 -5.56 12.62 6.80
C THR A 135 -6.61 12.22 7.85
N ALA A 136 -6.64 10.93 8.21
CA ALA A 136 -7.58 10.44 9.22
C ALA A 136 -7.36 11.09 10.58
N VAL A 137 -6.10 11.30 10.97
CA VAL A 137 -5.76 11.98 12.23
C VAL A 137 -6.22 13.43 12.19
N ARG A 138 -5.95 14.16 11.12
CA ARG A 138 -6.38 15.56 10.96
C ARG A 138 -7.90 15.69 11.04
N GLU A 139 -8.62 14.79 10.39
CA GLU A 139 -10.07 14.81 10.39
C GLU A 139 -10.63 14.69 11.80
N GLN A 140 -10.03 13.89 12.66
CA GLN A 140 -10.51 13.68 14.03
C GLN A 140 -10.01 14.73 15.02
N LEU A 141 -8.80 15.25 14.83
CA LEU A 141 -8.26 16.31 15.70
C LEU A 141 -8.75 17.71 15.32
N GLY A 142 -9.28 17.86 14.12
CA GLY A 142 -9.64 19.16 13.59
C GLY A 142 -8.39 19.87 13.06
N SER A 143 -8.22 20.01 11.80
CA SER A 143 -7.04 20.61 11.15
C SER A 143 -6.96 22.13 11.29
#